data_c18ba445fc89172872524104d538c098
#
_entry.id   c18ba445fc89172872524104d538c098
#
_cell.length_a   1.000
_cell.length_b   1.000
_cell.length_c   1.000
_cell.angle_alpha   90.00
_cell.angle_beta   90.00
_cell.angle_gamma   90.00
#
_symmetry.space_group_name_H-M   'P 1'
#
loop_
_entity.id
_entity.type
_entity.pdbx_description
1 polymer ?
#
loop_
_entity_poly.entity_id
_entity_poly.type
_entity_poly.pdbx_seq_one_letter_code
_entity_poly.pdbx_strand_id
1 'polypeptide(L)'
;VPRKMPLSGMGLAAALVTALTLTLSGCSMDTTAPGSARGEAASDAKGSFGPVDCRKAKCIALTFDAGPGKDTPRLLDILKEKKVHATFFLLGKHHVIKHPDVVQRIEDEGHEVANHTWTHQVLTDRKPDEIRAELEKTQLAIEKITGKKPRLMRPPQGRTDDTVSEISKDLGLSQVLWSATAKDYSTNDSALIKKRILDQASKDGIILLHDIYKGTVPAVPGIIDALQKDGYTFVTVPELMAPAEPEPGTIYRP
;
A
#
# COMPACT_ATOMS: atom_id res chain seq x y z
N VAL A 1 27.03 14.40 90.08
CA VAL A 1 26.13 15.11 89.12
C VAL A 1 26.65 14.84 87.73
N PRO A 2 25.92 14.05 86.82
CA PRO A 2 26.35 13.81 85.47
C PRO A 2 25.77 14.88 84.51
N ARG A 3 26.63 15.37 83.64
CA ARG A 3 26.29 16.32 82.55
C ARG A 3 25.66 15.56 81.39
N LYS A 4 24.52 15.98 80.89
CA LYS A 4 23.89 15.57 79.65
C LYS A 4 24.60 16.20 78.46
N MET A 5 25.00 15.38 77.47
CA MET A 5 25.40 15.82 76.12
C MET A 5 24.20 15.89 75.19
N PRO A 6 24.14 16.85 74.26
CA PRO A 6 23.08 16.88 73.26
C PRO A 6 23.42 16.00 72.04
N LEU A 7 22.44 15.26 71.55
CA LEU A 7 22.50 14.53 70.27
C LEU A 7 22.43 15.50 69.10
N SER A 8 23.45 15.47 68.25
CA SER A 8 23.44 16.13 66.94
C SER A 8 22.64 15.30 65.95
N GLY A 9 21.61 15.91 65.37
CA GLY A 9 20.82 15.30 64.31
C GLY A 9 21.62 15.22 62.97
N MET A 10 21.72 14.02 62.44
CA MET A 10 22.21 13.80 61.09
C MET A 10 21.09 14.01 60.07
N GLY A 11 21.19 15.11 59.32
CA GLY A 11 20.27 15.36 58.19
C GLY A 11 20.55 14.41 57.03
N LEU A 12 19.55 13.63 56.63
CA LEU A 12 19.54 12.83 55.42
C LEU A 12 19.34 13.73 54.22
N ALA A 13 20.36 13.95 53.42
CA ALA A 13 20.24 14.60 52.12
C ALA A 13 19.73 13.57 51.11
N ALA A 14 18.47 13.68 50.70
CA ALA A 14 17.89 12.91 49.63
C ALA A 14 18.37 13.50 48.28
N ALA A 15 19.28 12.76 47.60
CA ALA A 15 19.69 13.08 46.24
C ALA A 15 18.57 12.62 45.27
N LEU A 16 17.87 13.58 44.68
CA LEU A 16 16.98 13.31 43.54
C LEU A 16 17.83 12.99 42.32
N VAL A 17 17.85 11.73 41.92
CA VAL A 17 18.36 11.29 40.61
C VAL A 17 17.24 11.48 39.59
N THR A 18 17.28 12.58 38.86
CA THR A 18 16.43 12.78 37.67
C THR A 18 16.96 11.89 36.55
N ALA A 19 16.30 10.75 36.35
CA ALA A 19 16.55 9.92 35.18
C ALA A 19 16.02 10.64 33.94
N LEU A 20 16.95 11.19 33.15
CA LEU A 20 16.66 11.75 31.82
C LEU A 20 16.45 10.58 30.86
N THR A 21 15.18 10.20 30.66
CA THR A 21 14.83 9.23 29.61
C THR A 21 14.99 9.90 28.26
N LEU A 22 16.11 9.62 27.57
CA LEU A 22 16.23 9.91 26.14
C LEU A 22 15.20 9.03 25.41
N THR A 23 14.09 9.60 25.02
CA THR A 23 13.23 9.00 24.00
C THR A 23 13.95 9.10 22.66
N LEU A 24 14.50 7.98 22.19
CA LEU A 24 14.89 7.84 20.79
C LEU A 24 13.61 7.94 19.96
N SER A 25 13.27 9.14 19.49
CA SER A 25 12.31 9.33 18.40
C SER A 25 12.93 8.75 17.14
N GLY A 26 12.78 7.45 16.93
CA GLY A 26 12.94 6.87 15.61
C GLY A 26 11.91 7.54 14.71
N CYS A 27 12.33 8.18 13.63
CA CYS A 27 11.43 8.64 12.58
C CYS A 27 10.75 7.41 11.96
N SER A 28 9.69 6.91 12.59
CA SER A 28 8.75 6.03 11.94
C SER A 28 7.81 6.94 11.17
N MET A 29 7.74 6.77 9.86
CA MET A 29 6.76 7.50 9.06
C MET A 29 5.34 7.09 9.52
N ASP A 30 4.49 8.08 9.72
CA ASP A 30 3.11 7.83 10.09
C ASP A 30 2.38 7.18 8.92
N THR A 31 1.80 6.02 9.18
CA THR A 31 1.02 5.28 8.19
C THR A 31 -0.40 5.05 8.69
N THR A 32 -1.36 5.13 7.80
CA THR A 32 -2.77 4.88 8.11
C THR A 32 -3.17 3.49 7.61
N ALA A 33 -3.73 2.66 8.50
CA ALA A 33 -4.28 1.38 8.06
C ALA A 33 -5.59 1.61 7.27
N PRO A 34 -5.83 0.89 6.16
CA PRO A 34 -7.08 1.02 5.38
C PRO A 34 -8.34 0.84 6.22
N GLY A 35 -8.32 -0.11 7.17
CA GLY A 35 -9.42 -0.34 8.11
C GLY A 35 -9.67 0.82 9.06
N SER A 36 -8.63 1.55 9.49
CA SER A 36 -8.74 2.74 10.33
C SER A 36 -9.36 3.90 9.55
N ALA A 37 -8.85 4.20 8.36
CA ALA A 37 -9.42 5.22 7.47
C ALA A 37 -10.91 4.97 7.21
N ARG A 38 -11.27 3.72 6.90
CA ARG A 38 -12.67 3.30 6.75
C ARG A 38 -13.51 3.54 8.00
N GLY A 39 -12.98 3.22 9.18
CA GLY A 39 -13.67 3.38 10.46
C GLY A 39 -13.95 4.83 10.81
N GLU A 40 -12.98 5.71 10.62
CA GLU A 40 -13.11 7.15 10.84
C GLU A 40 -14.17 7.76 9.92
N ALA A 41 -14.09 7.50 8.62
CA ALA A 41 -15.07 8.00 7.64
C ALA A 41 -16.48 7.43 7.87
N ALA A 42 -16.61 6.21 8.38
CA ALA A 42 -17.91 5.60 8.64
C ALA A 42 -18.65 6.22 9.80
N SER A 43 -17.96 6.88 10.76
CA SER A 43 -18.58 7.59 11.87
C SER A 43 -19.34 8.85 11.40
N ASP A 44 -18.88 9.46 10.31
CA ASP A 44 -19.35 10.74 9.80
C ASP A 44 -20.23 10.61 8.55
N ALA A 45 -20.24 9.44 7.93
CA ALA A 45 -20.81 9.28 6.60
C ALA A 45 -22.20 8.61 6.58
N LYS A 46 -23.13 9.28 5.90
CA LYS A 46 -24.26 8.66 5.20
C LYS A 46 -23.80 8.00 3.87
N GLY A 47 -22.49 7.74 3.71
CA GLY A 47 -21.84 7.34 2.47
C GLY A 47 -22.05 5.86 2.10
N SER A 48 -21.94 5.57 0.81
CA SER A 48 -21.93 4.22 0.28
C SER A 48 -20.64 3.50 0.64
N PHE A 49 -20.73 2.30 1.19
CA PHE A 49 -19.57 1.43 1.47
C PHE A 49 -19.06 0.71 0.20
N GLY A 50 -19.42 1.21 -0.98
CA GLY A 50 -19.10 0.54 -2.24
C GLY A 50 -19.91 -0.74 -2.47
N PRO A 51 -19.48 -1.60 -3.40
CA PRO A 51 -20.19 -2.86 -3.70
C PRO A 51 -20.08 -3.88 -2.57
N VAL A 52 -19.05 -3.75 -1.69
CA VAL A 52 -18.77 -4.66 -0.57
C VAL A 52 -18.56 -3.85 0.72
N ASP A 53 -19.33 -4.15 1.76
CA ASP A 53 -19.12 -3.56 3.10
C ASP A 53 -17.98 -4.31 3.84
N CYS A 54 -16.76 -3.81 3.74
CA CYS A 54 -15.58 -4.42 4.36
C CYS A 54 -15.54 -4.34 5.90
N ARG A 55 -16.49 -3.67 6.56
CA ARG A 55 -16.67 -3.77 8.01
C ARG A 55 -17.20 -5.17 8.38
N LYS A 56 -18.06 -5.73 7.51
CA LYS A 56 -18.74 -7.02 7.69
C LYS A 56 -18.00 -8.14 6.97
N ALA A 57 -17.54 -7.90 5.74
CA ALA A 57 -16.80 -8.87 4.95
C ALA A 57 -15.32 -8.96 5.38
N LYS A 58 -14.71 -10.11 5.13
CA LYS A 58 -13.27 -10.34 5.29
C LYS A 58 -12.57 -9.90 4.01
N CYS A 59 -12.44 -8.58 3.81
CA CYS A 59 -11.85 -8.02 2.60
C CYS A 59 -10.32 -8.17 2.54
N ILE A 60 -9.81 -8.25 1.30
CA ILE A 60 -8.39 -8.21 0.97
C ILE A 60 -8.21 -7.59 -0.42
N ALA A 61 -7.17 -6.77 -0.61
CA ALA A 61 -6.85 -6.20 -1.91
C ALA A 61 -5.73 -6.98 -2.61
N LEU A 62 -5.98 -7.40 -3.85
CA LEU A 62 -4.96 -7.98 -4.73
C LEU A 62 -4.36 -6.89 -5.58
N THR A 63 -3.03 -6.72 -5.55
CA THR A 63 -2.36 -5.65 -6.29
C THR A 63 -1.18 -6.16 -7.11
N PHE A 64 -0.97 -5.54 -8.28
CA PHE A 64 0.09 -5.87 -9.21
C PHE A 64 0.93 -4.64 -9.55
N ASP A 65 2.25 -4.76 -9.41
CA ASP A 65 3.20 -3.69 -9.67
C ASP A 65 3.98 -3.90 -10.97
N ALA A 66 4.51 -2.81 -11.51
CA ALA A 66 5.45 -2.75 -12.61
C ALA A 66 4.93 -3.23 -13.98
N GLY A 67 3.62 -3.49 -14.11
CA GLY A 67 2.97 -3.78 -15.39
C GLY A 67 2.62 -2.54 -16.21
N PRO A 68 1.82 -2.69 -17.30
CA PRO A 68 1.44 -3.96 -17.87
C PRO A 68 2.58 -4.66 -18.60
N GLY A 69 2.62 -5.99 -18.55
CA GLY A 69 3.57 -6.84 -19.25
C GLY A 69 2.88 -7.77 -20.25
N LYS A 70 3.67 -8.68 -20.85
CA LYS A 70 3.16 -9.63 -21.85
C LYS A 70 2.11 -10.62 -21.30
N ASP A 71 2.16 -10.91 -19.99
CA ASP A 71 1.25 -11.85 -19.34
C ASP A 71 0.04 -11.16 -18.69
N THR A 72 -0.02 -9.81 -18.68
CA THR A 72 -1.15 -9.02 -18.15
C THR A 72 -2.48 -9.36 -18.85
N PRO A 73 -2.57 -9.52 -20.18
CA PRO A 73 -3.84 -9.89 -20.81
C PRO A 73 -4.38 -11.22 -20.28
N ARG A 74 -3.51 -12.23 -20.07
CA ARG A 74 -3.89 -13.51 -19.47
C ARG A 74 -4.31 -13.35 -18.00
N LEU A 75 -3.65 -12.48 -17.25
CA LEU A 75 -4.05 -12.16 -15.88
C LEU A 75 -5.46 -11.58 -15.84
N LEU A 76 -5.79 -10.65 -16.74
CA LEU A 76 -7.13 -10.06 -16.85
C LEU A 76 -8.20 -11.13 -17.16
N ASP A 77 -7.90 -12.07 -18.06
CA ASP A 77 -8.81 -13.19 -18.33
C ASP A 77 -9.10 -14.02 -17.07
N ILE A 78 -8.04 -14.31 -16.27
CA ILE A 78 -8.16 -15.03 -14.99
C ILE A 78 -9.02 -14.23 -13.98
N LEU A 79 -8.74 -12.93 -13.80
CA LEU A 79 -9.49 -12.09 -12.88
C LEU A 79 -10.97 -12.00 -13.25
N LYS A 80 -11.26 -11.89 -14.55
CA LYS A 80 -12.61 -11.89 -15.10
C LYS A 80 -13.33 -13.22 -14.83
N GLU A 81 -12.69 -14.35 -15.11
CA GLU A 81 -13.23 -15.70 -14.83
C GLU A 81 -13.54 -15.87 -13.34
N LYS A 82 -12.63 -15.40 -12.46
CA LYS A 82 -12.79 -15.47 -11.01
C LYS A 82 -13.70 -14.39 -10.42
N LYS A 83 -14.16 -13.43 -11.24
CA LYS A 83 -14.98 -12.27 -10.83
C LYS A 83 -14.31 -11.47 -9.71
N VAL A 84 -13.03 -11.18 -9.87
CA VAL A 84 -12.19 -10.45 -8.91
C VAL A 84 -11.69 -9.17 -9.54
N HIS A 85 -11.89 -8.05 -8.87
CA HIS A 85 -11.21 -6.80 -9.21
C HIS A 85 -9.88 -6.69 -8.44
N ALA A 86 -8.93 -5.99 -9.03
CA ALA A 86 -7.58 -5.78 -8.50
C ALA A 86 -7.13 -4.33 -8.69
N THR A 87 -6.01 -3.95 -8.08
CA THR A 87 -5.37 -2.65 -8.31
C THR A 87 -4.04 -2.84 -9.01
N PHE A 88 -3.80 -2.10 -10.09
CA PHE A 88 -2.59 -2.18 -10.90
C PHE A 88 -1.77 -0.90 -10.75
N PHE A 89 -0.58 -0.99 -10.17
CA PHE A 89 0.39 0.11 -10.08
C PHE A 89 1.32 0.04 -11.29
N LEU A 90 1.05 0.90 -12.28
CA LEU A 90 1.65 0.80 -13.60
C LEU A 90 2.88 1.68 -13.78
N LEU A 91 3.90 1.16 -14.46
CA LEU A 91 5.09 1.90 -14.88
C LEU A 91 4.88 2.65 -16.19
N GLY A 92 5.26 3.92 -16.23
CA GLY A 92 5.00 4.79 -17.38
C GLY A 92 5.77 4.42 -18.64
N LYS A 93 7.10 4.59 -18.63
CA LYS A 93 7.97 4.68 -19.81
C LYS A 93 7.96 3.47 -20.74
N HIS A 94 8.06 2.27 -20.18
CA HIS A 94 8.24 1.04 -20.97
C HIS A 94 7.02 0.12 -20.94
N HIS A 95 6.00 0.49 -20.20
CA HIS A 95 4.81 -0.32 -19.97
C HIS A 95 3.55 0.40 -20.43
N VAL A 96 3.10 1.45 -19.74
CA VAL A 96 1.90 2.23 -20.12
C VAL A 96 1.99 2.72 -21.58
N ILE A 97 3.13 3.32 -21.96
CA ILE A 97 3.30 3.86 -23.33
C ILE A 97 3.31 2.78 -24.41
N LYS A 98 3.78 1.56 -24.08
CA LYS A 98 3.87 0.46 -25.05
C LYS A 98 2.62 -0.38 -25.17
N HIS A 99 1.78 -0.36 -24.14
CA HIS A 99 0.60 -1.22 -24.05
C HIS A 99 -0.67 -0.42 -23.67
N PRO A 100 -0.99 0.66 -24.40
CA PRO A 100 -2.12 1.53 -24.06
C PRO A 100 -3.47 0.79 -24.12
N ASP A 101 -3.61 -0.17 -25.01
CA ASP A 101 -4.78 -1.05 -25.13
C ASP A 101 -4.99 -1.93 -23.89
N VAL A 102 -3.91 -2.44 -23.30
CA VAL A 102 -3.97 -3.22 -22.06
C VAL A 102 -4.32 -2.32 -20.87
N VAL A 103 -3.75 -1.10 -20.82
CA VAL A 103 -4.11 -0.12 -19.77
C VAL A 103 -5.60 0.24 -19.84
N GLN A 104 -6.12 0.51 -21.06
CA GLN A 104 -7.54 0.76 -21.25
C GLN A 104 -8.39 -0.44 -20.82
N ARG A 105 -7.97 -1.67 -21.17
CA ARG A 105 -8.66 -2.89 -20.76
C ARG A 105 -8.72 -3.07 -19.24
N ILE A 106 -7.62 -2.75 -18.52
CA ILE A 106 -7.60 -2.79 -17.05
C ILE A 106 -8.70 -1.89 -16.49
N GLU A 107 -8.81 -0.67 -17.00
CA GLU A 107 -9.84 0.29 -16.59
C GLU A 107 -11.26 -0.18 -16.95
N ASP A 108 -11.47 -0.63 -18.20
CA ASP A 108 -12.79 -1.04 -18.72
C ASP A 108 -13.34 -2.29 -18.00
N GLU A 109 -12.48 -3.16 -17.49
CA GLU A 109 -12.86 -4.34 -16.72
C GLU A 109 -13.06 -4.05 -15.22
N GLY A 110 -13.02 -2.77 -14.81
CA GLY A 110 -13.35 -2.31 -13.44
C GLY A 110 -12.23 -2.47 -12.42
N HIS A 111 -11.00 -2.65 -12.87
CA HIS A 111 -9.84 -2.64 -12.00
C HIS A 111 -9.39 -1.20 -11.70
N GLU A 112 -8.75 -0.97 -10.58
CA GLU A 112 -8.14 0.32 -10.26
C GLU A 112 -6.78 0.47 -10.95
N VAL A 113 -6.59 1.58 -11.68
CA VAL A 113 -5.33 1.92 -12.33
C VAL A 113 -4.60 2.97 -11.51
N ALA A 114 -3.39 2.66 -11.07
CA ALA A 114 -2.57 3.46 -10.17
C ALA A 114 -1.16 3.70 -10.72
N ASN A 115 -0.44 4.64 -10.12
CA ASN A 115 0.87 5.11 -10.55
C ASN A 115 2.01 4.34 -9.86
N HIS A 116 2.98 3.84 -10.63
CA HIS A 116 4.22 3.22 -10.10
C HIS A 116 5.49 3.91 -10.61
N THR A 117 5.42 5.22 -10.86
CA THR A 117 6.50 6.06 -11.40
C THR A 117 6.76 5.85 -12.90
N TRP A 118 7.61 6.69 -13.47
CA TRP A 118 7.93 6.64 -14.90
C TRP A 118 8.97 5.58 -15.24
N THR A 119 10.04 5.48 -14.44
CA THR A 119 11.20 4.60 -14.70
C THR A 119 11.58 3.68 -13.56
N HIS A 120 10.75 3.55 -12.52
CA HIS A 120 10.99 2.70 -11.34
C HIS A 120 12.23 3.12 -10.53
N GLN A 121 12.52 4.40 -10.45
CA GLN A 121 13.62 4.86 -9.60
C GLN A 121 13.20 4.91 -8.13
N VAL A 122 14.14 4.65 -7.23
CA VAL A 122 13.95 4.85 -5.79
C VAL A 122 13.81 6.35 -5.55
N LEU A 123 12.61 6.80 -5.18
CA LEU A 123 12.28 8.23 -5.12
C LEU A 123 13.05 8.95 -4.02
N THR A 124 13.29 8.31 -2.88
CA THR A 124 14.06 8.90 -1.77
C THR A 124 15.53 9.20 -2.11
N ASP A 125 16.03 8.67 -3.22
CA ASP A 125 17.39 8.92 -3.71
C ASP A 125 17.41 10.01 -4.83
N ARG A 126 16.28 10.73 -5.01
CA ARG A 126 16.09 11.70 -6.08
C ARG A 126 15.84 13.11 -5.57
N LYS A 127 16.12 14.11 -6.42
CA LYS A 127 15.77 15.50 -6.12
C LYS A 127 14.25 15.71 -6.28
N PRO A 128 13.66 16.71 -5.59
CA PRO A 128 12.22 16.98 -5.65
C PRO A 128 11.65 17.10 -7.08
N ASP A 129 12.35 17.78 -7.97
CA ASP A 129 11.91 17.94 -9.37
C ASP A 129 11.93 16.62 -10.15
N GLU A 130 12.89 15.73 -9.85
CA GLU A 130 12.95 14.38 -10.44
C GLU A 130 11.83 13.52 -9.94
N ILE A 131 11.51 13.58 -8.63
CA ILE A 131 10.36 12.85 -8.01
C ILE A 131 9.07 13.31 -8.69
N ARG A 132 8.85 14.62 -8.79
CA ARG A 132 7.67 15.19 -9.46
C ARG A 132 7.56 14.69 -10.90
N ALA A 133 8.64 14.72 -11.65
CA ALA A 133 8.65 14.27 -13.03
C ALA A 133 8.36 12.77 -13.19
N GLU A 134 8.85 11.92 -12.29
CA GLU A 134 8.56 10.48 -12.27
C GLU A 134 7.07 10.20 -12.04
N LEU A 135 6.43 10.93 -11.15
CA LEU A 135 5.02 10.76 -10.81
C LEU A 135 4.10 11.39 -11.86
N GLU A 136 4.32 12.65 -12.22
CA GLU A 136 3.45 13.43 -13.10
C GLU A 136 3.39 12.85 -14.52
N LYS A 137 4.54 12.47 -15.10
CA LYS A 137 4.59 11.87 -16.45
C LYS A 137 3.76 10.58 -16.53
N THR A 138 3.83 9.74 -15.50
CA THR A 138 3.05 8.49 -15.45
C THR A 138 1.57 8.80 -15.29
N GLN A 139 1.22 9.72 -14.40
CA GLN A 139 -0.15 10.15 -14.17
C GLN A 139 -0.81 10.68 -15.44
N LEU A 140 -0.12 11.57 -16.15
CA LEU A 140 -0.60 12.14 -17.43
C LEU A 140 -0.71 11.09 -18.55
N ALA A 141 0.23 10.13 -18.59
CA ALA A 141 0.17 9.05 -19.58
C ALA A 141 -1.04 8.12 -19.34
N ILE A 142 -1.33 7.77 -18.11
CA ILE A 142 -2.50 6.97 -17.74
C ILE A 142 -3.79 7.76 -18.02
N GLU A 143 -3.88 9.01 -17.59
CA GLU A 143 -5.05 9.86 -17.79
C GLU A 143 -5.37 10.03 -19.28
N LYS A 144 -4.35 10.19 -20.13
CA LYS A 144 -4.53 10.29 -21.58
C LYS A 144 -5.16 9.04 -22.20
N ILE A 145 -4.91 7.86 -21.64
CA ILE A 145 -5.44 6.58 -22.13
C ILE A 145 -6.84 6.32 -21.57
N THR A 146 -6.99 6.41 -20.26
CA THR A 146 -8.20 6.00 -19.54
C THR A 146 -9.24 7.11 -19.35
N GLY A 147 -8.85 8.37 -19.57
CA GLY A 147 -9.67 9.53 -19.22
C GLY A 147 -9.75 9.81 -17.72
N LYS A 148 -9.09 9.00 -16.88
CA LYS A 148 -9.09 9.14 -15.42
C LYS A 148 -7.69 9.39 -14.89
N LYS A 149 -7.56 10.39 -14.03
CA LYS A 149 -6.31 10.71 -13.37
C LYS A 149 -6.10 9.77 -12.17
N PRO A 150 -5.00 8.98 -12.11
CA PRO A 150 -4.70 8.15 -10.94
C PRO A 150 -4.65 8.97 -9.65
N ARG A 151 -5.25 8.43 -8.58
CA ARG A 151 -5.22 9.02 -7.23
C ARG A 151 -4.35 8.22 -6.26
N LEU A 152 -3.90 7.05 -6.67
CA LEU A 152 -3.02 6.18 -5.89
C LEU A 152 -1.66 6.06 -6.57
N MET A 153 -0.63 5.96 -5.74
CA MET A 153 0.70 5.59 -6.19
C MET A 153 1.34 4.58 -5.24
N ARG A 154 2.28 3.81 -5.75
CA ARG A 154 3.16 2.99 -4.91
C ARG A 154 4.60 3.37 -5.19
N PRO A 155 5.37 3.80 -4.17
CA PRO A 155 6.77 4.14 -4.37
C PRO A 155 7.57 2.85 -4.62
N PRO A 156 8.52 2.86 -5.58
CA PRO A 156 9.41 1.73 -5.84
C PRO A 156 10.08 1.25 -4.55
N GLN A 157 10.11 -0.08 -4.36
CA GLN A 157 10.64 -0.76 -3.17
C GLN A 157 9.92 -0.38 -1.84
N GLY A 158 8.80 0.34 -1.89
CA GLY A 158 8.12 0.87 -0.71
C GLY A 158 8.89 1.97 0.02
N ARG A 159 9.94 2.55 -0.60
CA ARG A 159 10.75 3.61 0.01
C ARG A 159 10.11 4.97 -0.22
N THR A 160 9.81 5.63 0.87
CA THR A 160 9.18 6.94 0.90
C THR A 160 9.74 7.79 2.04
N ASP A 161 9.53 9.10 2.00
CA ASP A 161 9.89 10.10 3.00
C ASP A 161 8.93 11.30 2.93
N ASP A 162 9.18 12.31 3.75
CA ASP A 162 8.35 13.52 3.81
C ASP A 162 8.33 14.25 2.44
N THR A 163 9.47 14.30 1.74
CA THR A 163 9.57 14.95 0.42
C THR A 163 8.69 14.23 -0.61
N VAL A 164 8.73 12.89 -0.63
CA VAL A 164 7.87 12.08 -1.50
C VAL A 164 6.39 12.29 -1.14
N SER A 165 6.08 12.39 0.15
CA SER A 165 4.72 12.60 0.64
C SER A 165 4.16 13.97 0.27
N GLU A 166 4.96 15.04 0.41
CA GLU A 166 4.58 16.40 0.01
C GLU A 166 4.32 16.49 -1.50
N ILE A 167 5.23 15.94 -2.32
CA ILE A 167 5.07 15.94 -3.77
C ILE A 167 3.86 15.09 -4.21
N SER A 168 3.64 13.95 -3.55
CA SER A 168 2.45 13.12 -3.80
C SER A 168 1.18 13.89 -3.48
N LYS A 169 1.16 14.62 -2.35
CA LYS A 169 0.04 15.49 -1.95
C LYS A 169 -0.26 16.54 -3.00
N ASP A 170 0.75 17.26 -3.47
CA ASP A 170 0.61 18.29 -4.51
C ASP A 170 0.02 17.74 -5.82
N LEU A 171 0.36 16.49 -6.16
CA LEU A 171 -0.11 15.80 -7.37
C LEU A 171 -1.48 15.12 -7.18
N GLY A 172 -2.06 15.17 -5.98
CA GLY A 172 -3.31 14.50 -5.64
C GLY A 172 -3.18 12.99 -5.52
N LEU A 173 -1.99 12.49 -5.16
CA LEU A 173 -1.68 11.06 -5.02
C LEU A 173 -1.57 10.65 -3.55
N SER A 174 -2.19 9.52 -3.20
CA SER A 174 -1.98 8.81 -1.94
C SER A 174 -1.03 7.65 -2.14
N GLN A 175 -0.23 7.35 -1.15
CA GLN A 175 0.75 6.28 -1.22
C GLN A 175 0.19 4.98 -0.64
N VAL A 176 0.42 3.85 -1.31
CA VAL A 176 -0.10 2.54 -0.91
C VAL A 176 1.05 1.55 -0.77
N LEU A 177 1.26 1.06 0.43
CA LEU A 177 2.18 -0.03 0.74
C LEU A 177 1.40 -1.36 0.85
N TRP A 178 1.99 -2.39 1.43
CA TRP A 178 1.41 -3.73 1.49
C TRP A 178 1.69 -4.43 2.81
N SER A 179 0.92 -5.48 3.11
CA SER A 179 1.13 -6.38 4.25
C SER A 179 1.62 -7.78 3.84
N ALA A 180 1.36 -8.19 2.60
CA ALA A 180 1.75 -9.51 2.12
C ALA A 180 2.52 -9.40 0.78
N THR A 181 3.63 -10.13 0.66
CA THR A 181 4.42 -10.21 -0.58
C THR A 181 4.99 -11.61 -0.78
N ALA A 182 4.92 -12.08 -2.01
CA ALA A 182 5.51 -13.38 -2.39
C ALA A 182 7.01 -13.30 -2.68
N LYS A 183 7.59 -12.10 -2.83
CA LYS A 183 8.92 -11.90 -3.41
C LYS A 183 9.05 -12.67 -4.74
N ASP A 184 8.03 -12.55 -5.57
CA ASP A 184 7.86 -13.28 -6.85
C ASP A 184 8.95 -12.97 -7.87
N TYR A 185 9.61 -11.81 -7.73
CA TYR A 185 10.83 -11.48 -8.47
C TYR A 185 12.03 -12.43 -8.18
N SER A 186 11.96 -13.21 -7.10
CA SER A 186 13.06 -14.09 -6.66
C SER A 186 12.84 -15.56 -7.03
N THR A 187 11.71 -15.92 -7.64
CA THR A 187 11.36 -17.32 -7.96
C THR A 187 10.38 -17.41 -9.12
N ASN A 188 10.45 -18.52 -9.86
CA ASN A 188 9.43 -18.88 -10.86
C ASN A 188 8.48 -19.98 -10.35
N ASP A 189 8.64 -20.43 -9.10
CA ASP A 189 7.81 -21.47 -8.49
C ASP A 189 6.47 -20.88 -8.03
N SER A 190 5.43 -21.14 -8.82
CA SER A 190 4.06 -20.66 -8.54
C SER A 190 3.46 -21.25 -7.26
N ALA A 191 3.86 -22.46 -6.86
CA ALA A 191 3.39 -23.05 -5.60
C ALA A 191 4.01 -22.33 -4.40
N LEU A 192 5.29 -21.98 -4.49
CA LEU A 192 5.97 -21.20 -3.46
C LEU A 192 5.41 -19.77 -3.36
N ILE A 193 5.13 -19.13 -4.51
CA ILE A 193 4.48 -17.80 -4.57
C ILE A 193 3.14 -17.86 -3.86
N LYS A 194 2.27 -18.83 -4.23
CA LYS A 194 0.99 -19.04 -3.56
C LYS A 194 1.15 -19.23 -2.06
N LYS A 195 2.03 -20.16 -1.64
CA LYS A 195 2.26 -20.44 -0.22
C LYS A 195 2.63 -19.18 0.56
N ARG A 196 3.58 -18.38 0.04
CA ARG A 196 4.04 -17.16 0.71
C ARG A 196 2.93 -16.12 0.89
N ILE A 197 2.00 -16.01 -0.07
CA ILE A 197 0.85 -15.13 0.05
C ILE A 197 -0.13 -15.65 1.10
N LEU A 198 -0.47 -16.95 1.06
CA LEU A 198 -1.42 -17.53 2.01
C LEU A 198 -0.94 -17.45 3.46
N ASP A 199 0.38 -17.61 3.68
CA ASP A 199 0.99 -17.51 5.01
C ASP A 199 0.90 -16.08 5.63
N GLN A 200 0.73 -15.03 4.79
CA GLN A 200 0.73 -13.62 5.21
C GLN A 200 -0.64 -12.95 5.08
N ALA A 201 -1.60 -13.61 4.42
CA ALA A 201 -2.91 -13.01 4.16
C ALA A 201 -3.66 -12.70 5.46
N SER A 202 -4.19 -11.50 5.56
CA SER A 202 -4.97 -11.03 6.72
C SER A 202 -6.16 -10.19 6.26
N LYS A 203 -7.18 -10.06 7.12
CA LYS A 203 -8.29 -9.14 6.87
C LYS A 203 -7.75 -7.73 6.70
N ASP A 204 -8.32 -7.00 5.74
CA ASP A 204 -7.93 -5.65 5.35
C ASP A 204 -6.48 -5.54 4.80
N GLY A 205 -5.87 -6.69 4.49
CA GLY A 205 -4.53 -6.78 3.91
C GLY A 205 -4.46 -6.32 2.45
N ILE A 206 -3.26 -5.93 2.04
CA ILE A 206 -2.92 -5.59 0.65
C ILE A 206 -1.81 -6.54 0.20
N ILE A 207 -2.08 -7.32 -0.85
CA ILE A 207 -1.15 -8.29 -1.44
C ILE A 207 -0.37 -7.62 -2.56
N LEU A 208 0.97 -7.69 -2.50
CA LEU A 208 1.87 -7.26 -3.56
C LEU A 208 2.34 -8.45 -4.39
N LEU A 209 2.08 -8.38 -5.69
CA LEU A 209 2.60 -9.26 -6.74
C LEU A 209 3.05 -8.41 -7.94
N HIS A 210 3.67 -9.06 -8.94
CA HIS A 210 4.09 -8.43 -10.19
C HIS A 210 3.70 -9.32 -11.37
N ASP A 211 2.90 -8.81 -12.29
CA ASP A 211 2.40 -9.55 -13.46
C ASP A 211 3.44 -9.76 -14.58
N ILE A 212 4.63 -9.21 -14.39
CA ILE A 212 5.76 -9.30 -15.31
C ILE A 212 6.69 -10.50 -15.06
N TYR A 213 6.53 -11.20 -13.92
CA TYR A 213 7.36 -12.37 -13.59
C TYR A 213 6.65 -13.69 -13.90
N LYS A 214 7.43 -14.64 -14.46
CA LYS A 214 6.93 -15.92 -14.98
C LYS A 214 6.08 -16.75 -14.03
N GLY A 215 6.42 -16.77 -12.73
CA GLY A 215 5.75 -17.60 -11.73
C GLY A 215 4.45 -17.01 -11.21
N THR A 216 4.24 -15.70 -11.39
CA THR A 216 3.16 -14.97 -10.73
C THR A 216 1.80 -15.27 -11.33
N VAL A 217 1.61 -15.00 -12.61
CA VAL A 217 0.29 -15.17 -13.25
C VAL A 217 -0.23 -16.61 -13.10
N PRO A 218 0.59 -17.69 -13.27
CA PRO A 218 0.14 -19.04 -12.97
C PRO A 218 -0.24 -19.31 -11.50
N ALA A 219 0.29 -18.55 -10.54
CA ALA A 219 -0.06 -18.71 -9.11
C ALA A 219 -1.43 -18.09 -8.75
N VAL A 220 -1.86 -17.07 -9.50
CA VAL A 220 -3.03 -16.24 -9.16
C VAL A 220 -4.32 -17.05 -9.01
N PRO A 221 -4.72 -17.98 -9.91
CA PRO A 221 -5.94 -18.75 -9.73
C PRO A 221 -5.99 -19.47 -8.38
N GLY A 222 -4.88 -20.14 -8.04
CA GLY A 222 -4.80 -20.89 -6.79
C GLY A 222 -4.73 -20.01 -5.54
N ILE A 223 -4.23 -18.77 -5.63
CA ILE A 223 -4.30 -17.77 -4.55
C ILE A 223 -5.74 -17.35 -4.34
N ILE A 224 -6.43 -16.98 -5.42
CA ILE A 224 -7.83 -16.52 -5.36
C ILE A 224 -8.72 -17.62 -4.77
N ASP A 225 -8.65 -18.85 -5.31
CA ASP A 225 -9.48 -19.97 -4.88
C ASP A 225 -9.29 -20.29 -3.39
N ALA A 226 -8.03 -20.29 -2.93
CA ALA A 226 -7.73 -20.57 -1.52
C ALA A 226 -8.27 -19.49 -0.59
N LEU A 227 -8.05 -18.21 -0.92
CA LEU A 227 -8.52 -17.10 -0.10
C LEU A 227 -10.05 -16.97 -0.10
N GLN A 228 -10.72 -17.18 -1.26
CA GLN A 228 -12.18 -17.22 -1.32
C GLN A 228 -12.73 -18.37 -0.47
N LYS A 229 -12.11 -19.55 -0.50
CA LYS A 229 -12.48 -20.69 0.37
C LYS A 229 -12.33 -20.35 1.85
N ASP A 230 -11.34 -19.52 2.20
CA ASP A 230 -11.12 -19.03 3.58
C ASP A 230 -12.02 -17.83 3.93
N GLY A 231 -13.00 -17.50 3.08
CA GLY A 231 -14.01 -16.47 3.32
C GLY A 231 -13.55 -15.03 3.00
N TYR A 232 -12.42 -14.88 2.30
CA TYR A 232 -12.01 -13.55 1.83
C TYR A 232 -12.84 -13.08 0.64
N THR A 233 -13.11 -11.77 0.62
CA THR A 233 -13.69 -11.06 -0.53
C THR A 233 -12.64 -10.14 -1.09
N PHE A 234 -12.35 -10.28 -2.39
CA PHE A 234 -11.40 -9.43 -3.08
C PHE A 234 -12.05 -8.09 -3.45
N VAL A 235 -11.31 -7.01 -3.22
CA VAL A 235 -11.72 -5.64 -3.52
C VAL A 235 -10.51 -4.85 -4.05
N THR A 236 -10.76 -3.74 -4.74
CA THR A 236 -9.71 -2.77 -5.07
C THR A 236 -9.24 -2.02 -3.81
N VAL A 237 -8.09 -1.34 -3.88
CA VAL A 237 -7.60 -0.55 -2.73
C VAL A 237 -8.57 0.56 -2.32
N PRO A 238 -9.19 1.34 -3.23
CA PRO A 238 -10.23 2.30 -2.85
C PRO A 238 -11.43 1.64 -2.17
N GLU A 239 -11.93 0.53 -2.70
CA GLU A 239 -13.05 -0.22 -2.09
C GLU A 239 -12.72 -0.75 -0.69
N LEU A 240 -11.44 -1.14 -0.45
CA LEU A 240 -10.98 -1.57 0.88
C LEU A 240 -11.12 -0.46 1.93
N MET A 241 -10.97 0.79 1.52
CA MET A 241 -11.06 1.96 2.39
C MET A 241 -12.46 2.59 2.45
N ALA A 242 -13.37 2.23 1.54
CA ALA A 242 -14.70 2.85 1.46
C ALA A 242 -15.47 2.78 2.79
N PRO A 243 -16.14 3.87 3.24
CA PRO A 243 -16.46 5.09 2.49
C PRO A 243 -15.36 6.17 2.50
N ALA A 244 -14.20 5.92 3.11
CA ALA A 244 -13.09 6.88 3.03
C ALA A 244 -12.57 6.98 1.60
N GLU A 245 -12.26 8.20 1.18
CA GLU A 245 -11.52 8.46 -0.04
C GLU A 245 -10.02 8.53 0.26
N PRO A 246 -9.15 8.07 -0.65
CA PRO A 246 -7.71 8.21 -0.47
C PRO A 246 -7.29 9.68 -0.35
N GLU A 247 -6.66 10.03 0.77
CA GLU A 247 -6.20 11.40 1.04
C GLU A 247 -4.81 11.65 0.45
N PRO A 248 -4.63 12.67 -0.41
CA PRO A 248 -3.35 13.00 -1.01
C PRO A 248 -2.23 13.19 0.02
N GLY A 249 -1.06 12.59 -0.24
CA GLY A 249 0.10 12.61 0.65
C GLY A 249 0.10 11.54 1.74
N THR A 250 -1.06 10.99 2.08
CA THR A 250 -1.18 9.95 3.11
C THR A 250 -0.56 8.63 2.64
N ILE A 251 0.11 7.93 3.56
CA ILE A 251 0.69 6.61 3.34
C ILE A 251 -0.24 5.55 3.95
N TYR A 252 -0.86 4.73 3.11
CA TYR A 252 -1.70 3.62 3.53
C TYR A 252 -0.89 2.33 3.63
N ARG A 253 -0.93 1.70 4.80
CA ARG A 253 -0.28 0.42 5.06
C ARG A 253 -1.14 -0.41 6.02
N PRO A 254 -1.53 -1.67 5.64
CA PRO A 254 -2.24 -2.59 6.54
C PRO A 254 -1.40 -3.04 7.73
#